data_287fb0742fba3f559d17348d1790dfd8
#
_entry.id   287fb0742fba3f559d17348d1790dfd8
#
_cell.length_a   1.000
_cell.length_b   1.000
_cell.length_c   1.000
_cell.angle_alpha   90.00
_cell.angle_beta   90.00
_cell.angle_gamma   90.00
#
_symmetry.space_group_name_H-M   'P 1'
#
loop_
_entity.id
_entity.type
_entity.pdbx_description
1 polymer ?
#
loop_
_entity_poly.entity_id
_entity_poly.type
_entity_poly.pdbx_seq_one_letter_code
_entity_poly.pdbx_strand_id
1 'polypeptide(L)'
;MAEESTVDIGVVNKRLLEPVPFVRTNNCIKDVDAELFIKAYASYLKLHNKITFPKWCNFVKTGKGRKLAPLNEDWYFVKASSILRKLYLSPDIGVGYLRRHYSYKQRRGVAPNHTSLASGKVLRSILQQLENLGYVEQNPKKKGRRLTTKGENAINNFARYINKKVYKLEKE
;
A
#
# COMPACT_ATOMS: atom_id res chain seq x y z
N MET A 1 -32.22 -6.09 3.23
CA MET A 1 -31.46 -6.48 2.02
C MET A 1 -30.31 -5.49 1.91
N ALA A 2 -29.11 -5.93 2.24
CA ALA A 2 -27.91 -5.09 2.18
C ALA A 2 -27.36 -5.18 0.74
N GLU A 3 -27.42 -4.06 0.02
CA GLU A 3 -26.79 -3.93 -1.28
C GLU A 3 -25.27 -4.10 -1.13
N GLU A 4 -24.77 -5.22 -1.66
CA GLU A 4 -23.32 -5.39 -1.85
C GLU A 4 -22.84 -4.35 -2.84
N SER A 5 -22.23 -3.29 -2.33
CA SER A 5 -21.53 -2.29 -3.16
C SER A 5 -20.38 -2.97 -3.89
N THR A 6 -20.63 -3.38 -5.11
CA THR A 6 -19.62 -3.90 -6.03
C THR A 6 -18.57 -2.82 -6.24
N VAL A 7 -17.37 -3.07 -5.77
CA VAL A 7 -16.21 -2.23 -6.06
C VAL A 7 -15.96 -2.33 -7.55
N ASP A 8 -16.26 -1.25 -8.26
CA ASP A 8 -16.06 -1.15 -9.69
C ASP A 8 -14.55 -1.18 -10.01
N ILE A 9 -14.05 -2.35 -10.39
CA ILE A 9 -12.66 -2.55 -10.83
C ILE A 9 -12.48 -2.08 -12.29
N GLY A 10 -13.49 -1.43 -12.86
CA GLY A 10 -13.58 -1.04 -14.26
C GLY A 10 -12.53 -0.09 -14.83
N VAL A 11 -11.58 0.37 -14.03
CA VAL A 11 -10.45 1.21 -14.47
C VAL A 11 -9.12 0.45 -14.43
N VAL A 12 -9.17 -0.87 -14.38
CA VAL A 12 -7.97 -1.68 -14.51
C VAL A 12 -7.58 -1.73 -15.99
N ASN A 13 -6.49 -1.06 -16.31
CA ASN A 13 -5.90 -0.98 -17.64
C ASN A 13 -5.88 -2.37 -18.32
N LYS A 14 -6.37 -2.47 -19.55
CA LYS A 14 -6.45 -3.71 -20.36
C LYS A 14 -5.14 -4.52 -20.42
N ARG A 15 -4.01 -3.87 -20.15
CA ARG A 15 -2.67 -4.48 -19.98
C ARG A 15 -2.53 -5.42 -18.77
N LEU A 16 -3.41 -5.31 -17.77
CA LEU A 16 -3.42 -6.19 -16.57
C LEU A 16 -4.28 -7.44 -16.79
N LEU A 17 -4.94 -7.54 -17.95
CA LEU A 17 -5.77 -8.68 -18.35
C LEU A 17 -5.03 -9.67 -19.25
N GLU A 18 -3.73 -9.47 -19.51
CA GLU A 18 -2.95 -10.47 -20.26
C GLU A 18 -2.77 -11.73 -19.39
N PRO A 19 -2.97 -12.93 -19.97
CA PRO A 19 -2.97 -14.18 -19.21
C PRO A 19 -1.61 -14.41 -18.56
N VAL A 20 -1.60 -14.41 -17.23
CA VAL A 20 -0.41 -14.80 -16.47
C VAL A 20 -0.32 -16.32 -16.48
N PRO A 21 0.70 -16.92 -17.11
CA PRO A 21 0.69 -18.33 -17.51
C PRO A 21 0.83 -19.37 -16.40
N PHE A 22 0.83 -18.99 -15.11
CA PHE A 22 0.95 -19.98 -14.03
C PHE A 22 0.27 -19.58 -12.73
N VAL A 23 -0.84 -20.23 -12.41
CA VAL A 23 -1.56 -20.07 -11.13
C VAL A 23 -1.06 -21.09 -10.12
N ARG A 24 -0.23 -20.66 -9.16
CA ARG A 24 0.06 -21.48 -7.99
C ARG A 24 -1.14 -21.50 -7.06
N THR A 25 -1.50 -22.69 -6.56
CA THR A 25 -2.66 -22.91 -5.67
C THR A 25 -2.55 -22.23 -4.30
N ASN A 26 -1.34 -21.85 -3.88
CA ASN A 26 -1.08 -21.12 -2.64
C ASN A 26 -1.04 -19.61 -2.91
N ASN A 27 -2.19 -18.99 -3.00
CA ASN A 27 -2.33 -17.58 -3.29
C ASN A 27 -1.89 -16.72 -2.10
N CYS A 28 -0.68 -16.23 -2.16
CA CYS A 28 -0.17 -15.21 -1.24
C CYS A 28 -0.03 -13.86 -1.96
N ILE A 29 0.26 -12.80 -1.22
CA ILE A 29 0.45 -11.46 -1.79
C ILE A 29 1.56 -11.39 -2.86
N LYS A 30 2.50 -12.34 -2.86
CA LYS A 30 3.61 -12.40 -3.83
C LYS A 30 3.14 -12.84 -5.22
N ASP A 31 2.03 -13.56 -5.28
CA ASP A 31 1.47 -14.11 -6.52
C ASP A 31 0.55 -13.12 -7.25
N VAL A 32 0.26 -11.97 -6.61
CA VAL A 32 -0.57 -10.90 -7.18
C VAL A 32 0.29 -9.75 -7.65
N ASP A 33 -0.09 -9.15 -8.78
CA ASP A 33 0.57 -7.93 -9.25
C ASP A 33 0.55 -6.84 -8.18
N ALA A 34 1.70 -6.17 -8.01
CA ALA A 34 1.88 -5.20 -6.95
C ALA A 34 0.97 -3.98 -7.09
N GLU A 35 0.81 -3.49 -8.32
CA GLU A 35 0.03 -2.29 -8.61
C GLU A 35 -1.46 -2.55 -8.42
N LEU A 36 -1.93 -3.66 -8.95
CA LEU A 36 -3.31 -4.11 -8.81
C LEU A 36 -3.67 -4.29 -7.33
N PHE A 37 -2.82 -5.01 -6.57
CA PHE A 37 -3.03 -5.21 -5.14
C PHE A 37 -3.10 -3.89 -4.38
N ILE A 38 -2.14 -2.98 -4.61
CA ILE A 38 -2.06 -1.70 -3.88
C ILE A 38 -3.30 -0.85 -4.16
N LYS A 39 -3.76 -0.74 -5.41
CA LYS A 39 -4.95 0.03 -5.77
C LYS A 39 -6.21 -0.57 -5.16
N ALA A 40 -6.42 -1.87 -5.31
CA ALA A 40 -7.60 -2.55 -4.77
C ALA A 40 -7.64 -2.52 -3.24
N TYR A 41 -6.51 -2.77 -2.57
CA TYR A 41 -6.44 -2.73 -1.11
C TYR A 41 -6.61 -1.31 -0.55
N ALA A 42 -6.16 -0.28 -1.26
CA ALA A 42 -6.40 1.11 -0.89
C ALA A 42 -7.90 1.45 -0.89
N SER A 43 -8.63 1.03 -1.91
CA SER A 43 -10.09 1.17 -1.98
C SER A 43 -10.78 0.41 -0.85
N TYR A 44 -10.35 -0.80 -0.54
CA TYR A 44 -10.85 -1.58 0.60
C TYR A 44 -10.65 -0.86 1.94
N LEU A 45 -9.45 -0.31 2.18
CA LEU A 45 -9.15 0.44 3.42
C LEU A 45 -10.02 1.69 3.56
N LYS A 46 -10.32 2.38 2.44
CA LYS A 46 -11.20 3.55 2.39
C LYS A 46 -12.65 3.17 2.68
N LEU A 47 -13.20 2.20 1.94
CA LEU A 47 -14.60 1.76 2.05
C LEU A 47 -14.96 1.27 3.46
N HIS A 48 -14.07 0.50 4.07
CA HIS A 48 -14.31 -0.05 5.41
C HIS A 48 -13.83 0.86 6.54
N ASN A 49 -13.46 2.10 6.25
CA ASN A 49 -12.97 3.08 7.24
C ASN A 49 -11.89 2.50 8.18
N LYS A 50 -11.04 1.60 7.66
CA LYS A 50 -9.98 0.97 8.47
C LYS A 50 -8.89 1.95 8.89
N ILE A 51 -8.65 2.94 8.05
CA ILE A 51 -7.65 3.99 8.27
C ILE A 51 -8.35 5.35 8.17
N THR A 52 -8.10 6.21 9.14
CA THR A 52 -8.63 7.57 9.15
C THR A 52 -7.72 8.49 8.33
N PHE A 53 -8.31 9.28 7.43
CA PHE A 53 -7.59 10.31 6.70
C PHE A 53 -7.33 11.53 7.60
N PRO A 54 -6.09 11.83 7.99
CA PRO A 54 -5.81 12.94 8.89
C PRO A 54 -6.05 14.30 8.22
N LYS A 55 -6.61 15.28 8.94
CA LYS A 55 -6.90 16.63 8.42
C LYS A 55 -5.68 17.32 7.80
N TRP A 56 -4.49 17.09 8.35
CA TRP A 56 -3.24 17.68 7.82
C TRP A 56 -2.79 17.10 6.47
N CYS A 57 -3.33 15.97 6.04
CA CYS A 57 -2.97 15.33 4.75
C CYS A 57 -3.31 16.20 3.53
N ASN A 58 -4.33 17.05 3.63
CA ASN A 58 -4.73 17.95 2.54
C ASN A 58 -3.69 19.05 2.25
N PHE A 59 -2.83 19.36 3.21
CA PHE A 59 -1.89 20.48 3.11
C PHE A 59 -0.43 20.07 2.98
N VAL A 60 -0.13 18.77 2.98
CA VAL A 60 1.25 18.29 3.03
C VAL A 60 1.72 17.69 1.71
N LYS A 61 3.02 17.84 1.48
CA LYS A 61 3.75 17.12 0.42
C LYS A 61 4.28 15.79 0.97
N THR A 62 4.42 14.80 0.09
CA THR A 62 4.98 13.48 0.46
C THR A 62 6.47 13.50 0.81
N GLY A 63 7.14 14.64 0.64
CA GLY A 63 8.52 14.82 1.05
C GLY A 63 9.06 16.22 0.76
N LYS A 64 10.17 16.57 1.41
CA LYS A 64 10.78 17.91 1.38
C LYS A 64 11.09 18.42 -0.04
N GLY A 65 11.60 17.55 -0.90
CA GLY A 65 12.02 17.95 -2.25
C GLY A 65 10.92 17.85 -3.32
N ARG A 66 9.68 17.46 -2.97
CA ARG A 66 8.55 17.53 -3.90
C ARG A 66 8.10 18.96 -4.09
N LYS A 67 7.80 19.36 -5.33
CA LYS A 67 7.28 20.69 -5.63
C LYS A 67 5.80 20.82 -5.25
N LEU A 68 5.00 19.80 -5.58
CA LEU A 68 3.55 19.77 -5.41
C LEU A 68 3.10 18.67 -4.45
N ALA A 69 1.92 18.84 -3.88
CA ALA A 69 1.18 17.79 -3.20
C ALA A 69 0.72 16.71 -4.21
N PRO A 70 0.34 15.50 -3.75
CA PRO A 70 -0.22 14.48 -4.60
C PRO A 70 -1.55 14.96 -5.22
N LEU A 71 -1.77 14.66 -6.50
CA LEU A 71 -3.01 14.98 -7.21
C LEU A 71 -4.15 14.01 -6.84
N ASN A 72 -3.82 12.76 -6.56
CA ASN A 72 -4.81 11.77 -6.16
C ASN A 72 -5.23 12.01 -4.70
N GLU A 73 -6.51 12.17 -4.44
CA GLU A 73 -7.06 12.36 -3.10
C GLU A 73 -6.82 11.13 -2.19
N ASP A 74 -6.82 9.95 -2.77
CA ASP A 74 -6.64 8.68 -2.06
C ASP A 74 -5.18 8.28 -1.83
N TRP A 75 -4.24 9.19 -2.09
CA TRP A 75 -2.81 8.92 -1.99
C TRP A 75 -2.37 8.34 -0.64
N TYR A 76 -3.06 8.69 0.44
CA TYR A 76 -2.74 8.22 1.78
C TYR A 76 -3.06 6.74 1.94
N PHE A 77 -4.22 6.29 1.45
CA PHE A 77 -4.62 4.88 1.46
C PHE A 77 -3.72 4.03 0.54
N VAL A 78 -3.40 4.56 -0.64
CA VAL A 78 -2.44 3.93 -1.55
C VAL A 78 -1.06 3.76 -0.88
N LYS A 79 -0.60 4.78 -0.18
CA LYS A 79 0.65 4.71 0.58
C LYS A 79 0.57 3.69 1.72
N ALA A 80 -0.55 3.61 2.44
CA ALA A 80 -0.76 2.63 3.51
C ALA A 80 -0.73 1.19 2.98
N SER A 81 -1.41 0.92 1.88
CA SER A 81 -1.41 -0.39 1.20
C SER A 81 -0.01 -0.79 0.72
N SER A 82 0.73 0.16 0.15
CA SER A 82 2.12 -0.06 -0.26
C SER A 82 3.04 -0.38 0.93
N ILE A 83 2.85 0.28 2.07
CA ILE A 83 3.61 0.00 3.30
C ILE A 83 3.30 -1.39 3.83
N LEU A 84 2.02 -1.79 3.88
CA LEU A 84 1.61 -3.13 4.31
C LEU A 84 2.26 -4.21 3.43
N ARG A 85 2.19 -4.04 2.11
CA ARG A 85 2.87 -4.97 1.18
C ARG A 85 4.38 -5.01 1.44
N LYS A 86 5.00 -3.88 1.72
CA LYS A 86 6.44 -3.82 1.99
C LYS A 86 6.80 -4.52 3.30
N LEU A 87 5.99 -4.37 4.36
CA LEU A 87 6.17 -5.08 5.63
C LEU A 87 6.04 -6.60 5.49
N TYR A 88 5.15 -7.06 4.60
CA TYR A 88 5.02 -8.48 4.28
C TYR A 88 6.27 -9.04 3.59
N LEU A 89 6.81 -8.31 2.61
CA LEU A 89 7.99 -8.74 1.86
C LEU A 89 9.29 -8.66 2.67
N SER A 90 9.37 -7.70 3.58
CA SER A 90 10.56 -7.43 4.38
C SER A 90 10.11 -7.13 5.81
N PRO A 91 10.19 -8.08 6.72
CA PRO A 91 9.86 -7.85 8.13
C PRO A 91 10.91 -6.97 8.83
N ASP A 92 10.57 -6.49 10.01
CA ASP A 92 11.44 -5.72 10.90
C ASP A 92 11.94 -4.40 10.31
N ILE A 93 11.09 -3.70 9.55
CA ILE A 93 11.46 -2.42 8.94
C ILE A 93 11.11 -1.24 9.85
N GLY A 94 12.09 -0.33 9.98
CA GLY A 94 11.90 0.94 10.67
C GLY A 94 11.46 2.08 9.73
N VAL A 95 11.02 3.19 10.33
CA VAL A 95 10.65 4.43 9.59
C VAL A 95 11.83 4.94 8.75
N GLY A 96 13.07 4.83 9.25
CA GLY A 96 14.26 5.25 8.52
C GLY A 96 14.47 4.50 7.20
N TYR A 97 14.25 3.18 7.21
CA TYR A 97 14.28 2.36 6.02
C TYR A 97 13.20 2.79 5.01
N LEU A 98 11.95 2.93 5.48
CA LEU A 98 10.85 3.37 4.61
C LEU A 98 11.10 4.75 4.01
N ARG A 99 11.70 5.69 4.76
CA ARG A 99 12.07 7.00 4.22
C ARG A 99 13.05 6.89 3.05
N ARG A 100 14.02 5.99 3.12
CA ARG A 100 14.98 5.71 2.03
C ARG A 100 14.30 4.99 0.88
N HIS A 101 13.46 3.99 1.17
CA HIS A 101 12.74 3.22 0.14
C HIS A 101 11.82 4.10 -0.72
N TYR A 102 11.14 5.07 -0.11
CA TYR A 102 10.29 6.05 -0.80
C TYR A 102 11.02 7.35 -1.13
N SER A 103 12.35 7.35 -1.12
CA SER A 103 13.16 8.49 -1.51
C SER A 103 13.04 8.78 -3.01
N TYR A 104 13.39 9.97 -3.41
CA TYR A 104 13.33 10.42 -4.80
C TYR A 104 14.45 11.45 -5.09
N LYS A 105 14.77 11.60 -6.36
CA LYS A 105 15.71 12.64 -6.82
C LYS A 105 15.03 14.00 -6.79
N GLN A 106 15.62 14.95 -6.08
CA GLN A 106 15.17 16.33 -6.04
C GLN A 106 15.89 17.14 -7.13
N ARG A 107 15.12 17.77 -8.02
CA ARG A 107 15.65 18.74 -8.98
C ARG A 107 15.94 20.07 -8.27
N ARG A 108 17.16 20.57 -8.42
CA ARG A 108 17.68 21.77 -7.75
C ARG A 108 17.99 22.90 -8.72
N GLY A 109 17.27 22.98 -9.83
CA GLY A 109 17.57 23.92 -10.91
C GLY A 109 18.86 23.55 -11.64
N VAL A 110 19.80 24.46 -11.73
CA VAL A 110 21.09 24.27 -12.41
C VAL A 110 22.05 23.38 -11.60
N ALA A 111 21.87 23.33 -10.26
CA ALA A 111 22.74 22.52 -9.39
C ALA A 111 22.47 21.02 -9.57
N PRO A 112 23.47 20.14 -9.31
CA PRO A 112 23.30 18.68 -9.42
C PRO A 112 22.15 18.14 -8.56
N ASN A 113 21.46 17.12 -9.07
CA ASN A 113 20.33 16.48 -8.38
C ASN A 113 20.82 15.69 -7.18
N HIS A 114 20.12 15.83 -6.05
CA HIS A 114 20.39 15.05 -4.84
C HIS A 114 19.18 14.19 -4.46
N THR A 115 19.45 13.07 -3.77
CA THR A 115 18.40 12.22 -3.21
C THR A 115 17.79 12.88 -1.98
N SER A 116 16.47 13.04 -1.98
CA SER A 116 15.69 13.57 -0.86
C SER A 116 14.84 12.47 -0.25
N LEU A 117 14.86 12.38 1.08
CA LEU A 117 14.11 11.39 1.83
C LEU A 117 12.61 11.71 1.84
N ALA A 118 11.77 10.66 1.87
CA ALA A 118 10.34 10.81 2.05
C ALA A 118 9.96 11.36 3.44
N SER A 119 8.76 11.94 3.55
CA SER A 119 8.24 12.49 4.80
C SER A 119 8.12 11.42 5.89
N GLY A 120 8.85 11.60 7.00
CA GLY A 120 8.80 10.69 8.13
C GLY A 120 7.47 10.78 8.92
N LYS A 121 6.80 11.95 8.94
CA LYS A 121 5.52 12.13 9.62
C LYS A 121 4.43 11.29 8.97
N VAL A 122 4.32 11.34 7.65
CA VAL A 122 3.34 10.54 6.89
C VAL A 122 3.51 9.04 7.17
N LEU A 123 4.75 8.53 7.04
CA LEU A 123 5.04 7.12 7.25
C LEU A 123 4.78 6.68 8.69
N ARG A 124 5.14 7.51 9.67
CA ARG A 124 4.90 7.23 11.09
C ARG A 124 3.42 7.21 11.41
N SER A 125 2.64 8.17 10.92
CA SER A 125 1.20 8.23 11.12
C SER A 125 0.48 7.00 10.55
N ILE A 126 0.85 6.56 9.35
CA ILE A 126 0.30 5.34 8.76
C ILE A 126 0.63 4.11 9.62
N LEU A 127 1.88 3.97 10.04
CA LEU A 127 2.29 2.84 10.86
C LEU A 127 1.56 2.81 12.21
N GLN A 128 1.37 3.95 12.87
CA GLN A 128 0.62 4.06 14.12
C GLN A 128 -0.85 3.66 13.93
N GLN A 129 -1.49 4.07 12.83
CA GLN A 129 -2.86 3.64 12.55
C GLN A 129 -2.95 2.13 12.26
N LEU A 130 -1.97 1.56 11.58
CA LEU A 130 -1.89 0.12 11.35
C LEU A 130 -1.60 -0.69 12.64
N GLU A 131 -0.85 -0.11 13.58
CA GLU A 131 -0.64 -0.65 14.93
C GLU A 131 -1.96 -0.64 15.72
N ASN A 132 -2.70 0.45 15.69
CA ASN A 132 -4.01 0.55 16.35
C ASN A 132 -5.03 -0.45 15.80
N LEU A 133 -4.96 -0.79 14.50
CA LEU A 133 -5.77 -1.87 13.89
C LEU A 133 -5.30 -3.28 14.28
N GLY A 134 -4.12 -3.38 14.89
CA GLY A 134 -3.50 -4.65 15.23
C GLY A 134 -2.96 -5.43 14.03
N TYR A 135 -2.70 -4.76 12.90
CA TYR A 135 -2.08 -5.39 11.72
C TYR A 135 -0.57 -5.39 11.77
N VAL A 136 -0.01 -4.46 12.52
CA VAL A 136 1.43 -4.26 12.67
C VAL A 136 1.78 -4.22 14.15
N GLU A 137 2.93 -4.77 14.50
CA GLU A 137 3.48 -4.72 15.85
C GLU A 137 4.93 -4.24 15.84
N GLN A 138 5.40 -3.71 16.96
CA GLN A 138 6.81 -3.40 17.16
C GLN A 138 7.55 -4.65 17.62
N ASN A 139 8.70 -4.93 17.00
CA ASN A 139 9.51 -6.05 17.41
C ASN A 139 10.27 -5.69 18.72
N PRO A 140 10.07 -6.43 19.82
CA PRO A 140 10.75 -6.15 21.08
C PRO A 140 12.25 -6.38 21.03
N LYS A 141 12.71 -7.28 20.16
CA LYS A 141 14.14 -7.67 20.03
C LYS A 141 14.90 -6.79 19.05
N LYS A 142 14.23 -6.26 18.03
CA LYS A 142 14.83 -5.43 16.97
C LYS A 142 14.09 -4.12 16.82
N LYS A 143 14.82 -3.03 16.57
CA LYS A 143 14.21 -1.72 16.29
C LYS A 143 13.52 -1.73 14.92
N GLY A 144 12.31 -2.24 14.86
CA GLY A 144 11.53 -2.33 13.61
C GLY A 144 10.08 -2.70 13.87
N ARG A 145 9.31 -2.76 12.80
CA ARG A 145 7.91 -3.16 12.79
C ARG A 145 7.74 -4.35 11.88
N ARG A 146 6.88 -5.28 12.28
CA ARG A 146 6.51 -6.45 11.49
C ARG A 146 5.00 -6.61 11.44
N LEU A 147 4.52 -7.40 10.52
CA LEU A 147 3.11 -7.78 10.50
C LEU A 147 2.79 -8.75 11.63
N THR A 148 1.60 -8.63 12.17
CA THR A 148 1.00 -9.63 13.06
C THR A 148 0.39 -10.77 12.23
N THR A 149 0.13 -11.92 12.86
CA THR A 149 -0.60 -13.03 12.20
C THR A 149 -1.97 -12.56 11.66
N LYS A 150 -2.64 -11.66 12.40
CA LYS A 150 -3.90 -11.03 11.95
C LYS A 150 -3.69 -10.22 10.67
N GLY A 151 -2.63 -9.42 10.60
CA GLY A 151 -2.30 -8.61 9.43
C GLY A 151 -1.94 -9.47 8.22
N GLU A 152 -1.14 -10.51 8.40
CA GLU A 152 -0.78 -11.44 7.33
C GLU A 152 -2.00 -12.17 6.76
N ASN A 153 -2.88 -12.67 7.63
CA ASN A 153 -4.11 -13.34 7.21
C ASN A 153 -5.04 -12.40 6.44
N ALA A 154 -5.21 -11.15 6.91
CA ALA A 154 -6.04 -10.15 6.22
C ALA A 154 -5.52 -9.85 4.82
N ILE A 155 -4.21 -9.67 4.65
CA ILE A 155 -3.56 -9.40 3.38
C ILE A 155 -3.66 -10.61 2.43
N ASN A 156 -3.38 -11.82 2.93
CA ASN A 156 -3.44 -13.03 2.11
C ASN A 156 -4.87 -13.38 1.69
N ASN A 157 -5.87 -13.19 2.57
CA ASN A 157 -7.27 -13.38 2.21
C ASN A 157 -7.71 -12.41 1.11
N PHE A 158 -7.27 -11.16 1.17
CA PHE A 158 -7.57 -10.17 0.15
C PHE A 158 -6.84 -10.49 -1.18
N ALA A 159 -5.60 -10.97 -1.12
CA ALA A 159 -4.88 -11.44 -2.30
C ALA A 159 -5.61 -12.60 -3.00
N ARG A 160 -6.13 -13.57 -2.23
CA ARG A 160 -6.98 -14.66 -2.75
C ARG A 160 -8.26 -14.15 -3.40
N TYR A 161 -8.89 -13.13 -2.81
CA TYR A 161 -10.08 -12.51 -3.38
C TYR A 161 -9.80 -11.86 -4.74
N ILE A 162 -8.71 -11.11 -4.86
CA ILE A 162 -8.28 -10.50 -6.13
C ILE A 162 -8.04 -11.59 -7.17
N ASN A 163 -7.26 -12.61 -6.83
CA ASN A 163 -6.96 -13.70 -7.75
C ASN A 163 -8.24 -14.40 -8.24
N LYS A 164 -9.17 -14.68 -7.34
CA LYS A 164 -10.46 -15.29 -7.73
C LYS A 164 -11.25 -14.41 -8.70
N LYS A 165 -11.26 -13.09 -8.50
CA LYS A 165 -11.97 -12.16 -9.39
C LYS A 165 -11.30 -12.04 -10.75
N VAL A 166 -9.98 -11.86 -10.79
CA VAL A 166 -9.22 -11.72 -12.04
C VAL A 166 -9.32 -13.01 -12.86
N TYR A 167 -9.11 -14.19 -12.25
CA TYR A 167 -9.11 -15.46 -12.97
C TYR A 167 -10.51 -16.03 -13.28
N LYS A 168 -11.59 -15.57 -12.62
CA LYS A 168 -12.95 -15.93 -13.05
C LYS A 168 -13.35 -15.20 -14.33
N LEU A 169 -12.92 -13.96 -14.52
CA LEU A 169 -13.16 -13.19 -15.74
C LEU A 169 -12.40 -13.74 -16.98
N GLU A 170 -11.38 -14.57 -16.76
CA GLU A 170 -10.65 -15.24 -17.85
C GLU A 170 -11.31 -16.56 -18.29
N LYS A 171 -12.33 -17.06 -17.57
CA LYS A 171 -13.03 -18.32 -17.88
C LYS A 171 -14.42 -18.14 -18.49
N GLU A 172 -14.92 -16.93 -18.56
CA GLU A 172 -16.13 -16.50 -19.27
C GLU A 172 -15.76 -15.82 -20.60
#